data_3cb1565b5f34ce0c11019aecbb1bd498
#
_entry.id   3cb1565b5f34ce0c11019aecbb1bd498
#
_cell.length_a   1.000
_cell.length_b   1.000
_cell.length_c   1.000
_cell.angle_alpha   90.00
_cell.angle_beta   90.00
_cell.angle_gamma   90.00
#
_symmetry.space_group_name_H-M   'P 1'
#
loop_
_entity.id
_entity.type
_entity.pdbx_description
1 polymer ?
#
loop_
_entity_poly.entity_id
_entity_poly.type
_entity_poly.pdbx_seq_one_letter_code
_entity_poly.pdbx_strand_id
1 'polypeptide(L)'
;MRKSRKAHSRLLLIAPPNSYRTVAYLQAARRRSVDVLVASEGEHSLVSEIASGLHVDLSAADALERLLEAAREQPFDGIVATDDTTVELGSRIARALGLPHNEPGAALATRRKDLSREVLRDAAVSIPDFRVIDLGGDIARQSDGFGFPCVVKPLSLSASRGVIRADSQDELLSACARVTDILAGNRHDEIYLRSHVLLESFIAGPEVAVEGLLYRGDLTVLAIFDKP
;
A
#
# COMPACT_ATOMS: atom_id res chain seq x y z
N MET A 1 -42.98 -8.58 23.11
CA MET A 1 -41.50 -8.64 22.99
C MET A 1 -41.11 -8.47 21.52
N ARG A 2 -40.68 -7.27 21.10
CA ARG A 2 -40.13 -7.02 19.77
C ARG A 2 -38.71 -7.63 19.74
N LYS A 3 -38.50 -8.71 18.96
CA LYS A 3 -37.16 -9.20 18.64
C LYS A 3 -36.41 -8.05 17.99
N SER A 4 -35.42 -7.50 18.69
CA SER A 4 -34.45 -6.56 18.10
C SER A 4 -33.85 -7.26 16.86
N ARG A 5 -34.16 -6.76 15.68
CA ARG A 5 -33.41 -7.11 14.45
C ARG A 5 -31.97 -6.71 14.75
N LYS A 6 -31.06 -7.65 14.87
CA LYS A 6 -29.64 -7.34 14.86
C LYS A 6 -29.39 -6.51 13.60
N ALA A 7 -29.01 -5.26 13.78
CA ALA A 7 -28.59 -4.46 12.65
C ALA A 7 -27.42 -5.22 11.99
N HIS A 8 -27.49 -5.42 10.69
CA HIS A 8 -26.38 -6.02 9.94
C HIS A 8 -25.20 -5.06 10.04
N SER A 9 -24.02 -5.58 10.33
CA SER A 9 -22.80 -4.76 10.30
C SER A 9 -22.59 -4.23 8.89
N ARG A 10 -22.16 -2.98 8.78
CA ARG A 10 -21.93 -2.30 7.51
C ARG A 10 -20.47 -1.87 7.36
N LEU A 11 -19.86 -2.24 6.25
CA LEU A 11 -18.46 -1.93 5.94
C LEU A 11 -18.34 -1.01 4.73
N LEU A 12 -17.35 -0.12 4.78
CA LEU A 12 -16.84 0.56 3.60
C LEU A 12 -15.65 -0.23 3.05
N LEU A 13 -15.75 -0.70 1.82
CA LEU A 13 -14.68 -1.36 1.08
C LEU A 13 -14.08 -0.36 0.08
N ILE A 14 -12.81 0.02 0.26
CA ILE A 14 -12.11 0.93 -0.63
C ILE A 14 -11.26 0.10 -1.58
N ALA A 15 -11.57 0.15 -2.87
CA ALA A 15 -10.94 -0.68 -3.88
C ALA A 15 -10.57 0.12 -5.13
N PRO A 16 -9.33 0.05 -5.64
CA PRO A 16 -9.02 0.58 -6.96
C PRO A 16 -9.88 -0.07 -8.05
N PRO A 17 -10.10 0.60 -9.20
CA PRO A 17 -11.03 0.12 -10.23
C PRO A 17 -10.69 -1.26 -10.79
N ASN A 18 -9.44 -1.64 -10.77
CA ASN A 18 -8.90 -2.90 -11.28
C ASN A 18 -8.54 -3.92 -10.19
N SER A 19 -9.01 -3.72 -8.95
CA SER A 19 -8.70 -4.65 -7.85
C SER A 19 -9.37 -6.01 -8.06
N TYR A 20 -8.58 -7.02 -8.34
CA TYR A 20 -9.05 -8.42 -8.46
C TYR A 20 -9.53 -9.01 -7.12
N ARG A 21 -9.19 -8.36 -6.01
CA ARG A 21 -9.55 -8.81 -4.65
C ARG A 21 -11.00 -8.50 -4.28
N THR A 22 -11.63 -7.51 -4.92
CA THR A 22 -12.97 -7.01 -4.58
C THR A 22 -14.01 -8.11 -4.53
N VAL A 23 -14.01 -9.02 -5.51
CA VAL A 23 -14.97 -10.15 -5.57
C VAL A 23 -14.86 -11.06 -4.34
N ALA A 24 -13.64 -11.37 -3.91
CA ALA A 24 -13.41 -12.24 -2.75
C ALA A 24 -13.92 -11.60 -1.45
N TYR A 25 -13.71 -10.28 -1.28
CA TYR A 25 -14.24 -9.53 -0.13
C TYR A 25 -15.77 -9.50 -0.12
N LEU A 26 -16.41 -9.23 -1.26
CA LEU A 26 -17.88 -9.22 -1.37
C LEU A 26 -18.48 -10.59 -1.08
N GLN A 27 -17.86 -11.67 -1.57
CA GLN A 27 -18.29 -13.03 -1.25
C GLN A 27 -18.14 -13.35 0.25
N ALA A 28 -17.05 -12.93 0.87
CA ALA A 28 -16.84 -13.11 2.30
C ALA A 28 -17.86 -12.33 3.13
N ALA A 29 -18.16 -11.10 2.75
CA ALA A 29 -19.19 -10.27 3.39
C ALA A 29 -20.59 -10.92 3.30
N ARG A 30 -20.97 -11.40 2.10
CA ARG A 30 -22.24 -12.14 1.92
C ARG A 30 -22.34 -13.35 2.84
N ARG A 31 -21.26 -14.17 2.93
CA ARG A 31 -21.24 -15.33 3.84
C ARG A 31 -21.40 -14.96 5.32
N ARG A 32 -21.03 -13.73 5.69
CA ARG A 32 -21.10 -13.20 7.06
C ARG A 32 -22.33 -12.34 7.32
N SER A 33 -23.22 -12.15 6.32
CA SER A 33 -24.35 -11.22 6.40
C SER A 33 -23.93 -9.80 6.78
N VAL A 34 -22.86 -9.31 6.13
CA VAL A 34 -22.31 -7.97 6.30
C VAL A 34 -22.67 -7.16 5.06
N ASP A 35 -23.26 -5.99 5.27
CA ASP A 35 -23.56 -5.04 4.20
C ASP A 35 -22.27 -4.30 3.79
N VAL A 36 -22.03 -4.16 2.49
CA VAL A 36 -20.82 -3.50 1.96
C VAL A 36 -21.20 -2.39 1.01
N LEU A 37 -20.68 -1.19 1.27
CA LEU A 37 -20.59 -0.12 0.29
C LEU A 37 -19.17 -0.14 -0.29
N VAL A 38 -19.06 -0.17 -1.62
CA VAL A 38 -17.76 -0.12 -2.28
C VAL A 38 -17.48 1.30 -2.74
N ALA A 39 -16.33 1.86 -2.34
CA ALA A 39 -15.80 3.10 -2.89
C ALA A 39 -14.73 2.78 -3.94
N SER A 40 -14.89 3.28 -5.16
CA SER A 40 -13.99 3.03 -6.28
C SER A 40 -14.04 4.17 -7.29
N GLU A 41 -13.03 4.25 -8.16
CA GLU A 41 -12.95 5.24 -9.23
C GLU A 41 -13.73 4.78 -10.47
N GLY A 42 -14.33 5.76 -11.17
CA GLY A 42 -14.93 5.57 -12.51
C GLY A 42 -16.29 4.88 -12.51
N GLU A 43 -17.18 5.39 -13.34
CA GLU A 43 -18.55 4.86 -13.54
C GLU A 43 -18.56 3.51 -14.26
N HIS A 44 -17.51 3.20 -15.01
CA HIS A 44 -17.36 1.97 -15.81
C HIS A 44 -16.27 1.04 -15.28
N SER A 45 -15.95 1.12 -13.98
CA SER A 45 -15.00 0.19 -13.37
C SER A 45 -15.60 -1.21 -13.27
N LEU A 46 -14.75 -2.24 -13.29
CA LEU A 46 -15.19 -3.64 -13.04
C LEU A 46 -15.93 -3.75 -11.69
N VAL A 47 -15.62 -2.88 -10.75
CA VAL A 47 -16.27 -2.84 -9.44
C VAL A 47 -17.71 -2.35 -9.55
N SER A 48 -18.01 -1.37 -10.41
CA SER A 48 -19.37 -0.85 -10.60
C SER A 48 -20.33 -1.88 -11.21
N GLU A 49 -19.83 -2.84 -11.97
CA GLU A 49 -20.62 -3.93 -12.54
C GLU A 49 -21.03 -4.99 -11.50
N ILE A 50 -20.28 -5.13 -10.42
CA ILE A 50 -20.46 -6.21 -9.43
C ILE A 50 -20.99 -5.76 -8.08
N ALA A 51 -20.99 -4.45 -7.80
CA ALA A 51 -21.45 -3.89 -6.54
C ALA A 51 -22.02 -2.47 -6.72
N SER A 52 -23.09 -2.16 -6.00
CA SER A 52 -23.50 -0.77 -5.79
C SER A 52 -22.45 -0.07 -4.94
N GLY A 53 -22.11 1.17 -5.30
CA GLY A 53 -21.04 1.83 -4.61
C GLY A 53 -21.01 3.34 -4.79
N LEU A 54 -20.02 3.96 -4.19
CA LEU A 54 -19.70 5.35 -4.27
C LEU A 54 -18.57 5.56 -5.27
N HIS A 55 -18.83 6.36 -6.32
CA HIS A 55 -17.80 6.73 -7.28
C HIS A 55 -16.99 7.90 -6.73
N VAL A 56 -15.73 7.64 -6.39
CA VAL A 56 -14.80 8.62 -5.84
C VAL A 56 -13.44 8.42 -6.49
N ASP A 57 -12.84 9.50 -6.98
CA ASP A 57 -11.42 9.52 -7.31
C ASP A 57 -10.63 9.39 -5.99
N LEU A 58 -10.08 8.20 -5.74
CA LEU A 58 -9.39 7.87 -4.49
C LEU A 58 -8.06 8.61 -4.32
N SER A 59 -7.55 9.23 -5.39
CA SER A 59 -6.34 10.07 -5.39
C SER A 59 -6.63 11.56 -5.20
N ALA A 60 -7.89 11.96 -5.31
CA ALA A 60 -8.28 13.36 -5.19
C ALA A 60 -8.12 13.90 -3.75
N ALA A 61 -7.81 15.16 -3.63
CA ALA A 61 -7.63 15.82 -2.33
C ALA A 61 -8.89 15.78 -1.45
N ASP A 62 -10.06 15.76 -2.06
CA ASP A 62 -11.37 15.69 -1.40
C ASP A 62 -11.90 14.27 -1.15
N ALA A 63 -11.14 13.23 -1.54
CA ALA A 63 -11.56 11.83 -1.38
C ALA A 63 -11.98 11.50 0.06
N LEU A 64 -11.18 11.93 1.03
CA LEU A 64 -11.47 11.73 2.45
C LEU A 64 -12.82 12.35 2.84
N GLU A 65 -13.08 13.59 2.44
CA GLU A 65 -14.29 14.32 2.81
C GLU A 65 -15.53 13.66 2.20
N ARG A 66 -15.50 13.31 0.93
CA ARG A 66 -16.60 12.61 0.24
C ARG A 66 -16.95 11.27 0.89
N LEU A 67 -15.94 10.53 1.34
CA LEU A 67 -16.15 9.24 2.03
C LEU A 67 -16.69 9.45 3.46
N LEU A 68 -16.30 10.53 4.13
CA LEU A 68 -16.87 10.90 5.43
C LEU A 68 -18.32 11.39 5.32
N GLU A 69 -18.70 12.08 4.24
CA GLU A 69 -20.09 12.47 3.96
C GLU A 69 -20.98 11.24 3.81
N ALA A 70 -20.54 10.23 3.04
CA ALA A 70 -21.28 8.97 2.92
C ALA A 70 -21.45 8.25 4.28
N ALA A 71 -20.46 8.37 5.17
CA ALA A 71 -20.55 7.82 6.52
C ALA A 71 -21.53 8.60 7.43
N ARG A 72 -21.73 9.90 7.20
CA ARG A 72 -22.73 10.70 7.94
C ARG A 72 -24.16 10.31 7.56
N GLU A 73 -24.40 9.99 6.29
CA GLU A 73 -25.72 9.51 5.83
C GLU A 73 -26.05 8.12 6.41
N GLN A 74 -25.09 7.22 6.36
CA GLN A 74 -25.23 5.86 6.90
C GLN A 74 -23.91 5.41 7.53
N PRO A 75 -23.83 5.29 8.86
CA PRO A 75 -22.60 4.93 9.56
C PRO A 75 -22.05 3.55 9.14
N PHE A 76 -20.72 3.42 9.18
CA PHE A 76 -19.99 2.17 9.01
C PHE A 76 -19.51 1.62 10.36
N ASP A 77 -19.43 0.29 10.47
CA ASP A 77 -18.84 -0.41 11.61
C ASP A 77 -17.35 -0.72 11.39
N GLY A 78 -16.87 -0.57 10.16
CA GLY A 78 -15.47 -0.79 9.81
C GLY A 78 -15.12 -0.37 8.39
N ILE A 79 -13.83 -0.18 8.16
CA ILE A 79 -13.25 0.20 6.87
C ILE A 79 -12.28 -0.89 6.44
N VAL A 80 -12.34 -1.31 5.17
CA VAL A 80 -11.42 -2.27 4.58
C VAL A 80 -10.83 -1.65 3.30
N ALA A 81 -9.53 -1.49 3.26
CA ALA A 81 -8.79 -1.13 2.06
C ALA A 81 -8.19 -2.39 1.42
N THR A 82 -8.40 -2.58 0.12
CA THR A 82 -8.04 -3.84 -0.55
C THR A 82 -6.62 -3.86 -1.10
N ASP A 83 -6.01 -2.71 -1.30
CA ASP A 83 -4.73 -2.55 -2.00
C ASP A 83 -3.83 -1.52 -1.33
N ASP A 84 -2.52 -1.64 -1.56
CA ASP A 84 -1.50 -0.76 -0.98
C ASP A 84 -1.79 0.73 -1.22
N THR A 85 -2.37 1.08 -2.38
CA THR A 85 -2.69 2.46 -2.73
C THR A 85 -3.81 3.06 -1.90
N THR A 86 -4.61 2.24 -1.22
CA THR A 86 -5.80 2.67 -0.49
C THR A 86 -5.69 2.54 1.03
N VAL A 87 -4.65 1.87 1.56
CA VAL A 87 -4.54 1.59 3.00
C VAL A 87 -4.41 2.85 3.85
N GLU A 88 -3.70 3.88 3.38
CA GLU A 88 -3.56 5.13 4.10
C GLU A 88 -4.90 5.88 4.17
N LEU A 89 -5.59 6.01 3.03
CA LEU A 89 -6.91 6.64 2.97
C LEU A 89 -7.90 5.92 3.89
N GLY A 90 -7.92 4.57 3.82
CA GLY A 90 -8.76 3.75 4.70
C GLY A 90 -8.47 3.97 6.18
N SER A 91 -7.20 4.08 6.56
CA SER A 91 -6.77 4.37 7.93
C SER A 91 -7.22 5.76 8.39
N ARG A 92 -7.08 6.79 7.54
CA ARG A 92 -7.52 8.17 7.83
C ARG A 92 -9.04 8.27 8.03
N ILE A 93 -9.82 7.58 7.19
CA ILE A 93 -11.27 7.53 7.33
C ILE A 93 -11.67 6.83 8.62
N ALA A 94 -11.11 5.65 8.90
CA ALA A 94 -11.42 4.91 10.10
C ALA A 94 -11.08 5.69 11.38
N ARG A 95 -9.94 6.40 11.38
CA ARG A 95 -9.54 7.30 12.47
C ARG A 95 -10.55 8.44 12.65
N ALA A 96 -10.96 9.10 11.57
CA ALA A 96 -11.91 10.20 11.62
C ALA A 96 -13.30 9.78 12.12
N LEU A 97 -13.69 8.52 11.89
CA LEU A 97 -14.94 7.92 12.35
C LEU A 97 -14.83 7.26 13.74
N GLY A 98 -13.65 7.26 14.37
CA GLY A 98 -13.43 6.59 15.66
C GLY A 98 -13.52 5.06 15.58
N LEU A 99 -13.32 4.47 14.39
CA LEU A 99 -13.35 3.04 14.16
C LEU A 99 -11.96 2.41 14.42
N PRO A 100 -11.86 1.10 14.67
CA PRO A 100 -10.57 0.41 14.74
C PRO A 100 -9.75 0.63 13.48
N HIS A 101 -8.50 1.05 13.63
CA HIS A 101 -7.60 1.36 12.52
C HIS A 101 -6.14 1.16 12.90
N ASN A 102 -5.27 1.06 11.92
CA ASN A 102 -3.84 1.32 12.09
C ASN A 102 -3.61 2.83 12.04
N GLU A 103 -2.60 3.35 12.74
CA GLU A 103 -2.27 4.76 12.62
C GLU A 103 -1.95 5.13 11.15
N PRO A 104 -2.47 6.26 10.62
CA PRO A 104 -2.22 6.64 9.23
C PRO A 104 -0.75 6.73 8.85
N GLY A 105 0.12 7.19 9.77
CA GLY A 105 1.56 7.18 9.56
C GLY A 105 2.16 5.78 9.40
N ALA A 106 1.66 4.80 10.17
CA ALA A 106 2.07 3.41 10.01
C ALA A 106 1.57 2.83 8.67
N ALA A 107 0.33 3.12 8.28
CA ALA A 107 -0.22 2.72 6.99
C ALA A 107 0.57 3.33 5.81
N LEU A 108 0.97 4.60 5.91
CA LEU A 108 1.85 5.25 4.94
C LEU A 108 3.22 4.56 4.87
N ALA A 109 3.84 4.26 6.01
CA ALA A 109 5.13 3.59 6.05
C ALA A 109 5.13 2.21 5.38
N THR A 110 4.00 1.46 5.38
CA THR A 110 3.90 0.20 4.65
C THR A 110 4.00 0.36 3.13
N ARG A 111 3.66 1.53 2.59
CA ARG A 111 3.76 1.86 1.15
C ARG A 111 5.11 2.48 0.78
N ARG A 112 5.68 3.26 1.67
CA ARG A 112 6.90 4.06 1.48
C ARG A 112 8.10 3.29 2.02
N LYS A 113 8.90 2.74 1.12
CA LYS A 113 10.06 1.92 1.49
C LYS A 113 11.10 2.69 2.31
N ASP A 114 11.33 3.96 2.01
CA ASP A 114 12.19 4.86 2.78
C ASP A 114 11.68 5.03 4.21
N LEU A 115 10.43 5.43 4.38
CA LEU A 115 9.81 5.58 5.70
C LEU A 115 9.77 4.24 6.47
N SER A 116 9.47 3.14 5.76
CA SER A 116 9.51 1.80 6.36
C SER A 116 10.88 1.48 6.94
N ARG A 117 11.96 1.76 6.20
CA ARG A 117 13.33 1.50 6.67
C ARG A 117 13.71 2.38 7.86
N GLU A 118 13.30 3.65 7.85
CA GLU A 118 13.51 4.55 8.99
C GLU A 118 12.81 4.05 10.25
N VAL A 119 11.51 3.73 10.16
CA VAL A 119 10.72 3.22 11.29
C VAL A 119 11.31 1.91 11.84
N LEU A 120 11.69 0.98 10.96
CA LEU A 120 12.27 -0.30 11.39
C LEU A 120 13.66 -0.12 12.02
N ARG A 121 14.50 0.76 11.47
CA ARG A 121 15.79 1.11 12.04
C ARG A 121 15.65 1.71 13.45
N ASP A 122 14.72 2.66 13.59
CA ASP A 122 14.49 3.34 14.87
C ASP A 122 13.90 2.38 15.93
N ALA A 123 13.20 1.32 15.47
CA ALA A 123 12.75 0.23 16.33
C ALA A 123 13.80 -0.87 16.56
N ALA A 124 15.06 -0.67 16.12
CA ALA A 124 16.17 -1.63 16.22
C ALA A 124 15.86 -3.01 15.59
N VAL A 125 14.98 -3.04 14.57
CA VAL A 125 14.75 -4.23 13.76
C VAL A 125 15.88 -4.38 12.76
N SER A 126 16.37 -5.61 12.55
CA SER A 126 17.41 -5.89 11.56
C SER A 126 16.89 -5.62 10.15
N ILE A 127 17.56 -4.72 9.44
CA ILE A 127 17.24 -4.32 8.07
C ILE A 127 18.52 -4.27 7.23
N PRO A 128 18.44 -4.32 5.88
CA PRO A 128 19.60 -4.04 5.05
C PRO A 128 20.06 -2.59 5.22
N ASP A 129 21.34 -2.32 5.01
CA ASP A 129 21.80 -0.94 4.84
C ASP A 129 21.04 -0.29 3.70
N PHE A 130 20.66 0.96 3.87
CA PHE A 130 19.90 1.67 2.87
C PHE A 130 20.30 3.15 2.74
N ARG A 131 20.03 3.69 1.58
CA ARG A 131 20.21 5.11 1.25
C ARG A 131 19.15 5.56 0.26
N VAL A 132 18.61 6.76 0.44
CA VAL A 132 17.75 7.39 -0.56
C VAL A 132 18.63 8.15 -1.55
N ILE A 133 18.42 7.94 -2.84
CA ILE A 133 19.16 8.53 -3.94
C ILE A 133 18.24 9.44 -4.74
N ASP A 134 18.65 10.69 -4.93
CA ASP A 134 18.01 11.64 -5.85
C ASP A 134 18.47 11.33 -7.28
N LEU A 135 17.54 10.92 -8.15
CA LEU A 135 17.82 10.59 -9.54
C LEU A 135 18.21 11.80 -10.40
N GLY A 136 17.91 13.03 -9.96
CA GLY A 136 18.31 14.26 -10.61
C GLY A 136 19.71 14.73 -10.24
N GLY A 137 20.33 14.11 -9.22
CA GLY A 137 21.66 14.48 -8.72
C GLY A 137 22.78 13.60 -9.29
N ASP A 138 23.98 13.77 -8.75
CA ASP A 138 25.13 12.92 -9.03
C ASP A 138 24.99 11.59 -8.28
N ILE A 139 24.49 10.57 -8.97
CA ILE A 139 24.21 9.24 -8.40
C ILE A 139 25.51 8.59 -7.93
N ALA A 140 26.62 8.72 -8.67
CA ALA A 140 27.89 8.13 -8.31
C ALA A 140 28.40 8.69 -6.97
N ARG A 141 28.31 9.99 -6.78
CA ARG A 141 28.68 10.64 -5.53
C ARG A 141 27.72 10.26 -4.37
N GLN A 142 26.41 10.20 -4.66
CA GLN A 142 25.43 9.84 -3.63
C GLN A 142 25.58 8.40 -3.15
N SER A 143 26.06 7.50 -4.02
CA SER A 143 26.29 6.08 -3.70
C SER A 143 27.75 5.78 -3.26
N ASP A 144 28.60 6.77 -3.14
CA ASP A 144 29.99 6.57 -2.73
C ASP A 144 30.07 5.86 -1.36
N GLY A 145 30.92 4.85 -1.29
CA GLY A 145 31.08 3.99 -0.12
C GLY A 145 29.93 3.01 0.14
N PHE A 146 28.92 2.93 -0.75
CA PHE A 146 27.90 1.89 -0.64
C PHE A 146 28.38 0.59 -1.30
N GLY A 147 28.25 -0.54 -0.59
CA GLY A 147 28.75 -1.82 -1.05
C GLY A 147 27.94 -2.46 -2.19
N PHE A 148 28.60 -3.37 -2.94
CA PHE A 148 27.96 -4.22 -3.95
C PHE A 148 28.00 -5.70 -3.52
N PRO A 149 27.00 -6.52 -3.93
CA PRO A 149 25.83 -6.14 -4.71
C PRO A 149 24.83 -5.31 -3.91
N CYS A 150 24.11 -4.43 -4.62
CA CYS A 150 23.04 -3.63 -4.06
C CYS A 150 21.75 -3.76 -4.89
N VAL A 151 20.65 -3.20 -4.40
CA VAL A 151 19.34 -3.23 -5.07
C VAL A 151 18.75 -1.83 -5.11
N VAL A 152 18.38 -1.38 -6.31
CA VAL A 152 17.64 -0.14 -6.54
C VAL A 152 16.15 -0.45 -6.54
N LYS A 153 15.36 0.36 -5.80
CA LYS A 153 13.91 0.17 -5.69
C LYS A 153 13.19 1.52 -5.76
N PRO A 154 12.11 1.66 -6.56
CA PRO A 154 11.19 2.77 -6.42
C PRO A 154 10.61 2.84 -5.00
N LEU A 155 10.40 4.05 -4.46
CA LEU A 155 9.94 4.24 -3.08
C LEU A 155 8.54 3.69 -2.82
N SER A 156 7.62 3.78 -3.81
CA SER A 156 6.18 3.50 -3.63
C SER A 156 5.63 2.36 -4.48
N LEU A 157 6.39 1.87 -5.50
CA LEU A 157 5.86 0.83 -6.39
C LEU A 157 5.84 -0.55 -5.71
N SER A 158 4.83 -1.35 -6.03
CA SER A 158 4.63 -2.73 -5.58
C SER A 158 4.92 -3.76 -6.68
N ALA A 159 4.73 -5.06 -6.39
CA ALA A 159 4.90 -6.19 -7.30
C ALA A 159 6.29 -6.24 -7.98
N SER A 160 7.35 -5.92 -7.24
CA SER A 160 8.74 -5.90 -7.73
C SER A 160 9.00 -5.00 -8.95
N ARG A 161 8.06 -4.11 -9.29
CA ARG A 161 8.20 -3.21 -10.43
C ARG A 161 9.33 -2.21 -10.19
N GLY A 162 10.36 -2.26 -11.04
CA GLY A 162 11.55 -1.40 -10.94
C GLY A 162 12.54 -1.81 -9.83
N VAL A 163 12.44 -3.02 -9.29
CA VAL A 163 13.44 -3.57 -8.36
C VAL A 163 14.56 -4.19 -9.19
N ILE A 164 15.76 -3.61 -9.12
CA ILE A 164 16.90 -3.98 -9.97
C ILE A 164 18.15 -4.17 -9.10
N ARG A 165 18.80 -5.33 -9.21
CA ARG A 165 20.09 -5.59 -8.61
C ARG A 165 21.19 -4.97 -9.47
N ALA A 166 22.22 -4.46 -8.81
CA ALA A 166 23.45 -3.97 -9.40
C ALA A 166 24.65 -4.59 -8.67
N ASP A 167 25.57 -5.13 -9.43
CA ASP A 167 26.80 -5.78 -8.92
C ASP A 167 28.03 -4.85 -9.07
N SER A 168 27.86 -3.69 -9.71
CA SER A 168 28.88 -2.67 -9.90
C SER A 168 28.30 -1.25 -9.98
N GLN A 169 29.15 -0.25 -9.93
CA GLN A 169 28.76 1.17 -10.07
C GLN A 169 28.11 1.43 -11.44
N ASP A 170 28.62 0.87 -12.53
CA ASP A 170 28.05 1.06 -13.87
C ASP A 170 26.68 0.44 -13.99
N GLU A 171 26.48 -0.72 -13.37
CA GLU A 171 25.16 -1.35 -13.29
C GLU A 171 24.18 -0.55 -12.43
N LEU A 172 24.66 0.07 -11.34
CA LEU A 172 23.84 0.96 -10.52
C LEU A 172 23.35 2.16 -11.32
N LEU A 173 24.23 2.82 -12.08
CA LEU A 173 23.85 3.95 -12.95
C LEU A 173 22.82 3.53 -13.99
N SER A 174 23.02 2.37 -14.61
CA SER A 174 22.10 1.78 -15.59
C SER A 174 20.75 1.44 -14.97
N ALA A 175 20.75 0.88 -13.76
CA ALA A 175 19.54 0.56 -13.00
C ALA A 175 18.75 1.83 -12.64
N CYS A 176 19.43 2.88 -12.18
CA CYS A 176 18.80 4.17 -11.88
C CYS A 176 18.16 4.79 -13.11
N ALA A 177 18.85 4.79 -14.27
CA ALA A 177 18.29 5.27 -15.53
C ALA A 177 17.02 4.52 -15.92
N ARG A 178 17.03 3.19 -15.85
CA ARG A 178 15.86 2.36 -16.15
C ARG A 178 14.70 2.61 -15.17
N VAL A 179 14.98 2.80 -13.88
CA VAL A 179 13.95 3.13 -12.89
C VAL A 179 13.36 4.52 -13.16
N THR A 180 14.18 5.49 -13.60
CA THR A 180 13.69 6.81 -14.02
C THR A 180 12.64 6.70 -15.13
N ASP A 181 12.89 5.87 -16.15
CA ASP A 181 11.93 5.65 -17.25
C ASP A 181 10.62 5.01 -16.72
N ILE A 182 10.72 4.06 -15.80
CA ILE A 182 9.55 3.44 -15.18
C ILE A 182 8.73 4.47 -14.39
N LEU A 183 9.39 5.34 -13.63
CA LEU A 183 8.75 6.36 -12.81
C LEU A 183 8.12 7.49 -13.64
N ALA A 184 8.67 7.80 -14.83
CA ALA A 184 8.11 8.78 -15.74
C ALA A 184 6.67 8.46 -16.17
N GLY A 185 6.28 7.18 -16.17
CA GLY A 185 4.92 6.72 -16.44
C GLY A 185 3.92 6.98 -15.30
N ASN A 186 4.39 7.25 -14.09
CA ASN A 186 3.54 7.42 -12.90
C ASN A 186 3.25 8.90 -12.60
N ARG A 187 2.56 9.58 -13.53
CA ARG A 187 2.35 11.04 -13.47
C ARG A 187 1.51 11.52 -12.27
N HIS A 188 0.77 10.64 -11.64
CA HIS A 188 -0.08 10.95 -10.47
C HIS A 188 0.68 10.88 -9.14
N ASP A 189 1.89 10.31 -9.13
CA ASP A 189 2.71 10.26 -7.93
C ASP A 189 3.32 11.64 -7.62
N GLU A 190 3.57 11.91 -6.35
CA GLU A 190 4.28 13.09 -5.88
C GLU A 190 5.66 13.20 -6.57
N ILE A 191 6.14 14.44 -6.78
CA ILE A 191 7.43 14.70 -7.44
C ILE A 191 8.56 13.94 -6.72
N TYR A 192 8.56 13.94 -5.40
CA TYR A 192 9.55 13.23 -4.60
C TYR A 192 9.59 11.73 -4.92
N LEU A 193 8.44 11.07 -5.03
CA LEU A 193 8.35 9.64 -5.33
C LEU A 193 8.83 9.29 -6.76
N ARG A 194 8.77 10.26 -7.67
CA ARG A 194 9.23 10.10 -9.06
C ARG A 194 10.70 10.45 -9.27
N SER A 195 11.28 11.20 -8.34
CA SER A 195 12.66 11.67 -8.43
C SER A 195 13.63 10.95 -7.48
N HIS A 196 13.15 10.08 -6.60
CA HIS A 196 13.99 9.39 -5.63
C HIS A 196 13.78 7.88 -5.66
N VAL A 197 14.84 7.15 -5.36
CA VAL A 197 14.83 5.69 -5.21
C VAL A 197 15.50 5.29 -3.90
N LEU A 198 15.17 4.09 -3.43
CA LEU A 198 15.88 3.44 -2.34
C LEU A 198 16.99 2.56 -2.92
N LEU A 199 18.19 2.74 -2.42
CA LEU A 199 19.33 1.85 -2.60
C LEU A 199 19.45 0.99 -1.33
N GLU A 200 19.50 -0.32 -1.48
CA GLU A 200 19.64 -1.26 -0.36
C GLU A 200 20.78 -2.25 -0.61
N SER A 201 21.47 -2.67 0.44
CA SER A 201 22.38 -3.81 0.34
C SER A 201 21.62 -5.07 -0.03
N PHE A 202 22.21 -5.88 -0.93
CA PHE A 202 21.60 -7.15 -1.34
C PHE A 202 21.73 -8.18 -0.22
N ILE A 203 20.61 -8.81 0.13
CA ILE A 203 20.57 -9.91 1.09
C ILE A 203 20.56 -11.23 0.30
N ALA A 204 21.62 -12.02 0.45
CA ALA A 204 21.69 -13.34 -0.16
C ALA A 204 20.91 -14.37 0.66
N GLY A 205 20.35 -15.37 -0.01
CA GLY A 205 19.65 -16.48 0.63
C GLY A 205 18.31 -16.82 -0.04
N PRO A 206 17.63 -17.87 0.42
CA PRO A 206 16.29 -18.20 -0.05
C PRO A 206 15.29 -17.13 0.40
N GLU A 207 14.38 -16.77 -0.49
CA GLU A 207 13.30 -15.81 -0.21
C GLU A 207 12.00 -16.56 0.05
N VAL A 208 11.28 -16.14 1.08
CA VAL A 208 9.93 -16.65 1.38
C VAL A 208 8.95 -15.48 1.47
N ALA A 209 7.70 -15.74 1.08
CA ALA A 209 6.59 -14.82 1.35
C ALA A 209 5.77 -15.36 2.52
N VAL A 210 5.47 -14.51 3.49
CA VAL A 210 4.65 -14.86 4.65
C VAL A 210 3.36 -14.08 4.59
N GLU A 211 2.22 -14.76 4.62
CA GLU A 211 0.91 -14.16 4.79
C GLU A 211 0.39 -14.39 6.19
N GLY A 212 -0.17 -13.34 6.80
CA GLY A 212 -0.67 -13.42 8.15
C GLY A 212 -1.64 -12.31 8.49
N LEU A 213 -2.22 -12.42 9.68
CA LEU A 213 -3.06 -11.40 10.29
C LEU A 213 -2.36 -10.88 11.55
N LEU A 214 -2.14 -9.58 11.60
CA LEU A 214 -1.64 -8.90 12.79
C LEU A 214 -2.79 -8.19 13.49
N TYR A 215 -3.08 -8.58 14.72
CA TYR A 215 -4.13 -7.96 15.51
C TYR A 215 -3.65 -7.68 16.93
N ARG A 216 -3.62 -6.42 17.33
CA ARG A 216 -3.16 -5.96 18.66
C ARG A 216 -1.77 -6.46 19.07
N GLY A 217 -0.85 -6.58 18.11
CA GLY A 217 0.50 -7.08 18.33
C GLY A 217 0.67 -8.58 18.17
N ASP A 218 -0.41 -9.36 18.10
CA ASP A 218 -0.35 -10.81 17.90
C ASP A 218 -0.42 -11.14 16.40
N LEU A 219 0.63 -11.81 15.89
CA LEU A 219 0.71 -12.27 14.51
C LEU A 219 0.23 -13.72 14.40
N THR A 220 -0.81 -13.94 13.60
CA THR A 220 -1.24 -15.27 13.17
C THR A 220 -0.75 -15.51 11.76
N VAL A 221 0.21 -16.40 11.58
CA VAL A 221 0.70 -16.82 10.25
C VAL A 221 -0.34 -17.75 9.62
N LEU A 222 -0.79 -17.40 8.41
CA LEU A 222 -1.78 -18.16 7.64
C LEU A 222 -1.12 -19.06 6.60
N ALA A 223 -0.05 -18.58 5.95
CA ALA A 223 0.68 -19.32 4.93
C ALA A 223 2.12 -18.83 4.81
N ILE A 224 3.01 -19.70 4.36
CA ILE A 224 4.38 -19.40 3.96
C ILE A 224 4.59 -19.99 2.58
N PHE A 225 5.10 -19.19 1.66
CA PHE A 225 5.35 -19.58 0.27
C PHE A 225 6.83 -19.45 -0.05
N ASP A 226 7.40 -20.45 -0.70
CA ASP A 226 8.71 -20.30 -1.30
C ASP A 226 8.63 -19.37 -2.51
N LYS A 227 9.67 -18.55 -2.68
CA LYS A 227 9.86 -17.71 -3.88
C LYS A 227 11.10 -18.23 -4.60
N PRO A 228 10.91 -19.02 -5.66
CA PRO A 228 12.00 -19.59 -6.45
C PRO A 228 12.78 -18.54 -7.23
#